data_f18e52f117f6571bf9df3c66f3cf6e05
#
_entry.id   f18e52f117f6571bf9df3c66f3cf6e05
#
_cell.length_a   1.000
_cell.length_b   1.000
_cell.length_c   1.000
_cell.angle_alpha   90.00
_cell.angle_beta   90.00
_cell.angle_gamma   90.00
#
_symmetry.space_group_name_H-M   'P 1'
#
loop_
_entity.id
_entity.type
_entity.pdbx_description
1 polymer ?
#
loop_
_entity_poly.entity_id
_entity_poly.type
_entity_poly.pdbx_seq_one_letter_code
_entity_poly.pdbx_strand_id
1 'polypeptide(L)'
;MLFWVIAAILTLGASLAVLLPLAGGSKAESTAGDHDLEVYRDQLSELDRDVARGLIQPAEAGEARAEIGRRILRLGTAGEAGTAARRPSVAARLVATVAVLAVPLVSWGLYIKLGSPDLPSQPLSVRLAKNPADSSVDELVARAEAHLAANPTDGRGWDVLAPVYLRLQRYSDAVSAYRNAIRLDGDSAVRQAGLGEAIANAAGGIVSADAREAFEAALKLDPANAKASFYLAMGLAQEGRAQEAMAAWRKMRDSLPPD
;
A
#
# COMPACT_ATOMS: atom_id res chain seq x y z
N MET A 1 27.09 1.42 6.40
CA MET A 1 27.13 1.14 7.85
C MET A 1 26.11 1.95 8.63
N LEU A 2 26.10 3.30 8.50
CA LEU A 2 25.17 4.19 9.24
C LEU A 2 23.68 3.82 9.09
N PHE A 3 23.23 3.48 7.88
CA PHE A 3 21.84 3.07 7.59
C PHE A 3 21.40 1.86 8.45
N TRP A 4 22.25 0.84 8.60
CA TRP A 4 21.97 -0.36 9.34
C TRP A 4 21.87 -0.11 10.85
N VAL A 5 22.70 0.80 11.36
CA VAL A 5 22.67 1.24 12.76
C VAL A 5 21.34 1.97 13.05
N ILE A 6 20.93 2.88 12.17
CA ILE A 6 19.65 3.60 12.27
C ILE A 6 18.47 2.62 12.21
N ALA A 7 18.48 1.69 11.25
CA ALA A 7 17.42 0.69 11.11
C ALA A 7 17.32 -0.20 12.37
N ALA A 8 18.43 -0.64 12.93
CA ALA A 8 18.46 -1.43 14.17
C ALA A 8 17.90 -0.65 15.37
N ILE A 9 18.28 0.62 15.53
CA ILE A 9 17.78 1.49 16.60
C ILE A 9 16.27 1.72 16.46
N LEU A 10 15.77 1.98 15.25
CA LEU A 10 14.35 2.19 14.98
C LEU A 10 13.54 0.91 15.26
N THR A 11 14.03 -0.24 14.83
CA THR A 11 13.38 -1.54 15.09
C THR A 11 13.33 -1.86 16.57
N LEU A 12 14.43 -1.62 17.29
CA LEU A 12 14.49 -1.80 18.74
C LEU A 12 13.53 -0.83 19.47
N GLY A 13 13.52 0.45 19.06
CA GLY A 13 12.63 1.46 19.60
C GLY A 13 11.16 1.14 19.37
N ALA A 14 10.78 0.70 18.18
CA ALA A 14 9.41 0.28 17.87
C ALA A 14 9.01 -0.97 18.67
N SER A 15 9.90 -1.96 18.80
CA SER A 15 9.65 -3.16 19.60
C SER A 15 9.47 -2.84 21.08
N LEU A 16 10.29 -1.95 21.64
CA LEU A 16 10.16 -1.46 23.00
C LEU A 16 8.86 -0.66 23.22
N ALA A 17 8.48 0.19 22.29
CA ALA A 17 7.25 0.99 22.38
C ALA A 17 5.98 0.12 22.43
N VAL A 18 5.99 -1.04 21.76
CA VAL A 18 4.87 -2.00 21.79
C VAL A 18 4.90 -2.86 23.05
N LEU A 19 6.06 -3.27 23.51
CA LEU A 19 6.21 -4.23 24.60
C LEU A 19 6.20 -3.59 25.99
N LEU A 20 6.65 -2.34 26.15
CA LEU A 20 6.63 -1.64 27.43
C LEU A 20 5.21 -1.46 28.01
N PRO A 21 4.18 -1.04 27.24
CA PRO A 21 2.82 -0.96 27.76
C PRO A 21 2.21 -2.34 28.07
N LEU A 22 2.61 -3.40 27.34
CA LEU A 22 2.18 -4.78 27.61
C LEU A 22 2.85 -5.37 28.87
N ALA A 23 4.07 -4.94 29.18
CA ALA A 23 4.80 -5.34 30.37
C ALA A 23 4.44 -4.54 31.65
N GLY A 24 3.98 -3.29 31.45
CA GLY A 24 3.42 -2.44 32.49
C GLY A 24 1.91 -2.65 32.53
N GLY A 25 1.44 -3.55 33.43
CA GLY A 25 0.00 -3.75 33.64
C GLY A 25 -0.75 -2.43 33.78
N SER A 26 -1.91 -2.32 33.15
CA SER A 26 -2.67 -1.10 33.02
C SER A 26 -2.91 -0.37 34.35
N LYS A 27 -2.43 0.84 34.48
CA LYS A 27 -2.72 1.75 35.60
C LYS A 27 -4.17 2.31 35.56
N ALA A 28 -5.00 1.82 34.64
CA ALA A 28 -6.32 2.41 34.36
C ALA A 28 -7.38 2.07 35.44
N GLU A 29 -7.16 1.05 36.28
CA GLU A 29 -8.17 0.66 37.30
C GLU A 29 -8.00 1.35 38.65
N SER A 30 -6.85 1.96 38.95
CA SER A 30 -6.67 2.65 40.24
C SER A 30 -7.38 3.99 40.33
N THR A 31 -7.61 4.65 39.20
CA THR A 31 -8.23 5.98 39.13
C THR A 31 -9.75 5.96 39.43
N ALA A 32 -10.46 4.88 39.07
CA ALA A 32 -11.90 4.79 39.33
C ALA A 32 -12.18 4.56 40.80
N GLY A 33 -11.42 3.66 41.48
CA GLY A 33 -11.60 3.39 42.92
C GLY A 33 -11.21 4.56 43.81
N ASP A 34 -10.20 5.35 43.46
CA ASP A 34 -9.78 6.54 44.19
C ASP A 34 -10.82 7.66 44.07
N HIS A 35 -11.46 7.80 42.89
CA HIS A 35 -12.52 8.79 42.67
C HIS A 35 -13.78 8.46 43.48
N ASP A 36 -14.19 7.19 43.49
CA ASP A 36 -15.33 6.73 44.27
C ASP A 36 -15.12 6.91 45.80
N LEU A 37 -13.91 6.71 46.29
CA LEU A 37 -13.52 6.96 47.68
C LEU A 37 -13.63 8.45 48.05
N GLU A 38 -13.26 9.31 47.18
CA GLU A 38 -13.36 10.79 47.36
C GLU A 38 -14.83 11.23 47.49
N VAL A 39 -15.70 10.69 46.61
CA VAL A 39 -17.14 10.96 46.66
C VAL A 39 -17.77 10.49 47.97
N TYR A 40 -17.41 9.34 48.51
CA TYR A 40 -17.93 8.88 49.79
C TYR A 40 -17.41 9.67 50.99
N ARG A 41 -16.18 10.20 50.96
CA ARG A 41 -15.65 11.11 51.97
C ARG A 41 -16.40 12.45 51.97
N ASP A 42 -16.74 12.95 50.80
CA ASP A 42 -17.55 14.19 50.67
C ASP A 42 -18.96 13.98 51.23
N GLN A 43 -19.60 12.83 50.94
CA GLN A 43 -20.91 12.49 51.51
C GLN A 43 -20.87 12.44 53.04
N LEU A 44 -19.83 11.86 53.63
CA LEU A 44 -19.64 11.85 55.10
C LEU A 44 -19.49 13.26 55.67
N SER A 45 -18.74 14.12 54.97
CA SER A 45 -18.54 15.53 55.42
C SER A 45 -19.81 16.37 55.29
N GLU A 46 -20.67 16.07 54.33
CA GLU A 46 -21.97 16.70 54.12
C GLU A 46 -22.96 16.27 55.22
N LEU A 47 -22.99 14.98 55.50
CA LEU A 47 -23.80 14.44 56.60
C LEU A 47 -23.43 15.05 57.97
N ASP A 48 -22.14 15.26 58.25
CA ASP A 48 -21.69 15.91 59.47
C ASP A 48 -22.12 17.38 59.54
N ARG A 49 -22.14 18.09 58.42
CA ARG A 49 -22.62 19.48 58.34
C ARG A 49 -24.13 19.57 58.52
N ASP A 50 -24.90 18.61 58.05
CA ASP A 50 -26.37 18.60 58.16
C ASP A 50 -26.81 18.24 59.59
N VAL A 51 -26.09 17.38 60.30
CA VAL A 51 -26.29 17.15 61.73
C VAL A 51 -25.97 18.40 62.53
N ALA A 52 -24.86 19.10 62.22
CA ALA A 52 -24.51 20.36 62.90
C ALA A 52 -25.52 21.48 62.65
N ARG A 53 -26.22 21.46 61.53
CA ARG A 53 -27.30 22.43 61.21
C ARG A 53 -28.68 22.01 61.78
N GLY A 54 -28.76 20.83 62.39
CA GLY A 54 -30.02 20.33 62.94
C GLY A 54 -31.02 19.84 61.88
N LEU A 55 -30.56 19.60 60.66
CA LEU A 55 -31.39 19.14 59.55
C LEU A 55 -31.69 17.62 59.60
N ILE A 56 -30.79 16.87 60.26
CA ILE A 56 -30.89 15.42 60.40
C ILE A 56 -30.71 15.05 61.89
N GLN A 57 -31.51 14.10 62.38
CA GLN A 57 -31.40 13.67 63.77
C GLN A 57 -30.09 12.79 63.98
N PRO A 58 -29.45 12.88 65.13
CA PRO A 58 -28.24 12.14 65.40
C PRO A 58 -28.33 10.63 65.23
N ALA A 59 -29.53 10.06 65.50
CA ALA A 59 -29.78 8.63 65.31
C ALA A 59 -29.78 8.22 63.82
N GLU A 60 -30.46 8.98 62.99
CA GLU A 60 -30.54 8.79 61.52
C GLU A 60 -29.18 8.98 60.86
N ALA A 61 -28.39 9.96 61.32
CA ALA A 61 -27.04 10.19 60.86
C ALA A 61 -26.11 9.03 61.22
N GLY A 62 -26.34 8.34 62.34
CA GLY A 62 -25.60 7.13 62.72
C GLY A 62 -25.82 5.98 61.75
N GLU A 63 -27.06 5.78 61.32
CA GLU A 63 -27.37 4.71 60.35
C GLU A 63 -26.78 5.03 58.95
N ALA A 64 -26.88 6.28 58.51
CA ALA A 64 -26.31 6.74 57.25
C ALA A 64 -24.77 6.59 57.21
N ARG A 65 -24.10 6.96 58.31
CA ARG A 65 -22.60 6.75 58.44
C ARG A 65 -22.23 5.29 58.35
N ALA A 66 -23.00 4.39 59.03
CA ALA A 66 -22.73 2.99 58.99
C ALA A 66 -22.88 2.38 57.58
N GLU A 67 -23.85 2.84 56.81
CA GLU A 67 -24.04 2.39 55.43
C GLU A 67 -22.94 2.90 54.47
N ILE A 68 -22.57 4.19 54.56
CA ILE A 68 -21.47 4.75 53.76
C ILE A 68 -20.16 4.01 54.14
N GLY A 69 -19.92 3.78 55.41
CA GLY A 69 -18.75 3.03 55.89
C GLY A 69 -18.69 1.59 55.32
N ARG A 70 -19.85 0.88 55.26
CA ARG A 70 -19.93 -0.44 54.63
C ARG A 70 -19.62 -0.40 53.15
N ARG A 71 -20.03 0.66 52.42
CA ARG A 71 -19.73 0.84 51.00
C ARG A 71 -18.24 1.09 50.79
N ILE A 72 -17.61 1.93 51.59
CA ILE A 72 -16.16 2.17 51.57
C ILE A 72 -15.39 0.88 51.80
N LEU A 73 -15.80 0.06 52.78
CA LEU A 73 -15.16 -1.22 53.08
C LEU A 73 -15.31 -2.22 51.94
N ARG A 74 -16.47 -2.25 51.28
CA ARG A 74 -16.66 -3.10 50.07
C ARG A 74 -15.79 -2.67 48.90
N LEU A 75 -15.58 -1.40 48.69
CA LEU A 75 -14.67 -0.88 47.68
C LEU A 75 -13.22 -1.21 48.00
N GLY A 76 -12.81 -1.11 49.28
CA GLY A 76 -11.49 -1.52 49.75
C GLY A 76 -11.23 -3.00 49.51
N THR A 77 -12.19 -3.87 49.88
CA THR A 77 -12.04 -5.32 49.68
C THR A 77 -12.13 -5.74 48.19
N ALA A 78 -12.90 -5.03 47.38
CA ALA A 78 -12.95 -5.22 45.93
C ALA A 78 -11.64 -4.75 45.26
N GLY A 79 -11.07 -3.64 45.74
CA GLY A 79 -9.75 -3.13 45.30
C GLY A 79 -8.61 -4.10 45.63
N GLU A 80 -8.63 -4.71 46.81
CA GLU A 80 -7.63 -5.70 47.19
C GLU A 80 -7.74 -7.03 46.44
N ALA A 81 -8.97 -7.45 46.08
CA ALA A 81 -9.19 -8.63 45.25
C ALA A 81 -8.82 -8.39 43.76
N GLY A 82 -8.98 -7.16 43.29
CA GLY A 82 -8.63 -6.76 41.91
C GLY A 82 -7.14 -6.40 41.75
N THR A 83 -6.50 -5.86 42.74
CA THR A 83 -5.07 -5.46 42.73
C THR A 83 -4.10 -6.62 42.97
N ALA A 84 -4.55 -7.86 43.05
CA ALA A 84 -3.71 -8.97 42.68
C ALA A 84 -3.41 -8.94 41.16
N ALA A 85 -3.12 -7.76 40.63
CA ALA A 85 -2.49 -7.56 39.31
C ALA A 85 -1.27 -8.48 39.32
N ARG A 86 -1.43 -9.61 38.66
CA ARG A 86 -0.42 -10.66 38.51
C ARG A 86 0.85 -9.95 38.03
N ARG A 87 1.73 -9.60 38.97
CA ARG A 87 3.06 -9.10 38.60
C ARG A 87 3.61 -10.11 37.63
N PRO A 88 3.94 -9.68 36.37
CA PRO A 88 4.37 -10.63 35.37
C PRO A 88 5.49 -11.48 36.02
N SER A 89 5.33 -12.79 35.98
CA SER A 89 6.29 -13.72 36.58
C SER A 89 7.67 -13.44 35.96
N VAL A 90 8.72 -13.69 36.70
CA VAL A 90 10.10 -13.55 36.20
C VAL A 90 10.24 -14.29 34.85
N ALA A 91 9.55 -15.42 34.70
CA ALA A 91 9.48 -16.17 33.44
C ALA A 91 8.82 -15.37 32.30
N ALA A 92 7.71 -14.67 32.56
CA ALA A 92 7.05 -13.85 31.53
C ALA A 92 7.93 -12.67 31.07
N ARG A 93 8.66 -12.04 31.99
CA ARG A 93 9.64 -10.98 31.67
C ARG A 93 10.81 -11.54 30.87
N LEU A 94 11.33 -12.71 31.24
CA LEU A 94 12.39 -13.39 30.48
C LEU A 94 11.95 -13.73 29.08
N VAL A 95 10.75 -14.30 28.90
CA VAL A 95 10.18 -14.62 27.58
C VAL A 95 10.01 -13.34 26.71
N ALA A 96 9.50 -12.26 27.30
CA ALA A 96 9.38 -10.99 26.59
C ALA A 96 10.75 -10.42 26.17
N THR A 97 11.74 -10.46 27.04
CA THR A 97 13.09 -9.98 26.73
C THR A 97 13.75 -10.83 25.65
N VAL A 98 13.61 -12.17 25.72
CA VAL A 98 14.12 -13.08 24.70
C VAL A 98 13.44 -12.82 23.36
N ALA A 99 12.11 -12.62 23.32
CA ALA A 99 11.38 -12.32 22.10
C ALA A 99 11.84 -11.01 21.43
N VAL A 100 12.05 -9.95 22.23
CA VAL A 100 12.54 -8.64 21.74
C VAL A 100 13.92 -8.75 21.09
N LEU A 101 14.80 -9.57 21.68
CA LEU A 101 16.16 -9.76 21.18
C LEU A 101 16.22 -10.78 20.04
N ALA A 102 15.39 -11.83 20.09
CA ALA A 102 15.39 -12.89 19.08
C ALA A 102 14.88 -12.40 17.72
N VAL A 103 13.83 -11.58 17.67
CA VAL A 103 13.25 -11.11 16.40
C VAL A 103 14.27 -10.36 15.55
N PRO A 104 14.97 -9.31 16.02
CA PRO A 104 15.97 -8.62 15.20
C PRO A 104 17.17 -9.49 14.86
N LEU A 105 17.62 -10.35 15.77
CA LEU A 105 18.77 -11.24 15.53
C LEU A 105 18.45 -12.31 14.48
N VAL A 106 17.28 -12.94 14.56
CA VAL A 106 16.82 -13.92 13.57
C VAL A 106 16.61 -13.24 12.22
N SER A 107 15.95 -12.07 12.18
CA SER A 107 15.74 -11.30 10.95
C SER A 107 17.06 -10.90 10.31
N TRP A 108 18.03 -10.46 11.09
CA TRP A 108 19.34 -10.08 10.60
C TRP A 108 20.13 -11.29 10.07
N GLY A 109 20.12 -12.41 10.82
CA GLY A 109 20.76 -13.66 10.38
C GLY A 109 20.13 -14.21 9.11
N LEU A 110 18.79 -14.16 9.00
CA LEU A 110 18.06 -14.56 7.80
C LEU A 110 18.41 -13.67 6.62
N TYR A 111 18.50 -12.36 6.82
CA TYR A 111 18.90 -11.41 5.80
C TYR A 111 20.33 -11.62 5.31
N ILE A 112 21.30 -11.91 6.21
CA ILE A 112 22.68 -12.23 5.81
C ILE A 112 22.72 -13.50 4.96
N LYS A 113 21.88 -14.49 5.28
CA LYS A 113 21.92 -15.81 4.63
C LYS A 113 21.12 -15.84 3.32
N LEU A 114 19.99 -15.16 3.24
CA LEU A 114 19.08 -15.18 2.09
C LEU A 114 19.07 -13.87 1.30
N GLY A 115 19.54 -12.79 1.87
CA GLY A 115 19.64 -11.49 1.24
C GLY A 115 20.94 -11.31 0.46
N SER A 116 21.12 -10.13 -0.10
CA SER A 116 22.32 -9.75 -0.83
C SER A 116 22.94 -8.50 -0.20
N PRO A 117 23.52 -8.60 1.01
CA PRO A 117 24.07 -7.46 1.74
C PRO A 117 25.24 -6.79 1.05
N ASP A 118 25.93 -7.53 0.17
CA ASP A 118 27.14 -7.07 -0.54
C ASP A 118 26.81 -6.36 -1.85
N LEU A 119 25.54 -6.32 -2.29
CA LEU A 119 25.18 -5.57 -3.47
C LEU A 119 25.37 -4.06 -3.24
N PRO A 120 26.22 -3.39 -4.06
CA PRO A 120 26.40 -1.96 -3.93
C PRO A 120 25.08 -1.23 -4.20
N SER A 121 24.80 -0.18 -3.41
CA SER A 121 23.65 0.68 -3.69
C SER A 121 23.82 1.34 -5.05
N GLN A 122 22.79 1.25 -5.91
CA GLN A 122 22.76 1.89 -7.21
C GLN A 122 21.71 3.01 -7.20
N PRO A 123 22.06 4.22 -6.69
CA PRO A 123 21.14 5.34 -6.70
C PRO A 123 20.76 5.69 -8.15
N LEU A 124 19.51 6.14 -8.33
CA LEU A 124 18.95 6.45 -9.66
C LEU A 124 19.84 7.41 -10.45
N SER A 125 20.43 8.41 -9.79
CA SER A 125 21.34 9.38 -10.40
C SER A 125 22.56 8.73 -11.06
N VAL A 126 23.16 7.71 -10.42
CA VAL A 126 24.30 6.97 -10.96
C VAL A 126 23.87 6.12 -12.16
N ARG A 127 22.67 5.50 -12.08
CA ARG A 127 22.14 4.72 -13.21
C ARG A 127 21.83 5.60 -14.42
N LEU A 128 21.29 6.79 -14.20
CA LEU A 128 20.99 7.76 -15.28
C LEU A 128 22.25 8.38 -15.89
N ALA A 129 23.38 8.41 -15.16
CA ALA A 129 24.66 8.93 -15.65
C ALA A 129 25.48 7.91 -16.47
N LYS A 130 25.10 6.60 -16.47
CA LYS A 130 25.75 5.59 -17.32
C LYS A 130 25.60 5.90 -18.80
N ASN A 131 26.59 5.46 -19.59
CA ASN A 131 26.48 5.51 -21.05
C ASN A 131 25.26 4.68 -21.49
N PRO A 132 24.39 5.21 -22.39
CA PRO A 132 23.26 4.47 -22.93
C PRO A 132 23.61 3.09 -23.51
N ALA A 133 24.78 2.95 -24.10
CA ALA A 133 25.26 1.69 -24.67
C ALA A 133 25.47 0.58 -23.61
N ASP A 134 25.77 0.96 -22.36
CA ASP A 134 26.03 0.05 -21.25
C ASP A 134 24.82 -0.07 -20.30
N SER A 135 23.70 0.54 -20.68
CA SER A 135 22.48 0.60 -19.86
C SER A 135 21.55 -0.56 -20.19
N SER A 136 20.90 -1.14 -19.17
CA SER A 136 19.82 -2.09 -19.38
C SER A 136 18.59 -1.40 -20.00
N VAL A 137 17.68 -2.19 -20.60
CA VAL A 137 16.42 -1.67 -21.15
C VAL A 137 15.63 -0.91 -20.08
N ASP A 138 15.57 -1.42 -18.86
CA ASP A 138 14.85 -0.77 -17.75
C ASP A 138 15.49 0.58 -17.36
N GLU A 139 16.84 0.68 -17.40
CA GLU A 139 17.54 1.94 -17.15
C GLU A 139 17.27 2.97 -18.27
N LEU A 140 17.18 2.52 -19.53
CA LEU A 140 16.84 3.39 -20.66
C LEU A 140 15.40 3.87 -20.58
N VAL A 141 14.47 2.98 -20.24
CA VAL A 141 13.05 3.34 -20.02
C VAL A 141 12.91 4.34 -18.89
N ALA A 142 13.54 4.11 -17.73
CA ALA A 142 13.50 5.03 -16.59
C ALA A 142 14.07 6.42 -16.96
N ARG A 143 15.10 6.47 -17.80
CA ARG A 143 15.66 7.73 -18.30
C ARG A 143 14.70 8.45 -19.24
N ALA A 144 14.05 7.71 -20.16
CA ALA A 144 13.05 8.27 -21.07
C ALA A 144 11.82 8.78 -20.30
N GLU A 145 11.37 8.04 -19.29
CA GLU A 145 10.29 8.46 -18.38
C GLU A 145 10.63 9.75 -17.63
N ALA A 146 11.85 9.83 -17.07
CA ALA A 146 12.32 11.04 -16.39
C ALA A 146 12.40 12.24 -17.33
N HIS A 147 12.84 12.02 -18.59
CA HIS A 147 12.86 13.06 -19.62
C HIS A 147 11.45 13.55 -19.94
N LEU A 148 10.49 12.64 -20.17
CA LEU A 148 9.10 12.96 -20.50
C LEU A 148 8.35 13.59 -19.32
N ALA A 149 8.70 13.24 -18.09
CA ALA A 149 8.16 13.91 -16.90
C ALA A 149 8.60 15.39 -16.83
N ALA A 150 9.84 15.69 -17.26
CA ALA A 150 10.35 17.07 -17.36
C ALA A 150 9.86 17.78 -18.63
N ASN A 151 9.60 17.04 -19.71
CA ASN A 151 9.21 17.55 -21.04
C ASN A 151 7.95 16.84 -21.55
N PRO A 152 6.76 17.05 -20.94
CA PRO A 152 5.54 16.30 -21.26
C PRO A 152 4.98 16.59 -22.66
N THR A 153 5.46 17.63 -23.34
CA THR A 153 5.09 18.02 -24.72
C THR A 153 6.03 17.44 -25.78
N ASP A 154 6.98 16.60 -25.41
CA ASP A 154 7.85 15.91 -26.38
C ASP A 154 7.08 14.72 -27.01
N GLY A 155 6.39 14.99 -28.12
CA GLY A 155 5.62 13.97 -28.86
C GLY A 155 6.48 12.86 -29.41
N ARG A 156 7.71 13.17 -29.85
CA ARG A 156 8.67 12.17 -30.34
C ARG A 156 9.14 11.23 -29.22
N GLY A 157 9.38 11.76 -28.04
CA GLY A 157 9.72 10.94 -26.88
C GLY A 157 8.63 9.93 -26.55
N TRP A 158 7.36 10.36 -26.58
CA TRP A 158 6.21 9.47 -26.42
C TRP A 158 6.12 8.43 -27.54
N ASP A 159 6.33 8.82 -28.80
CA ASP A 159 6.28 7.92 -29.95
C ASP A 159 7.34 6.82 -29.91
N VAL A 160 8.54 7.15 -29.43
CA VAL A 160 9.62 6.18 -29.26
C VAL A 160 9.35 5.22 -28.06
N LEU A 161 8.78 5.75 -26.99
CA LEU A 161 8.58 4.96 -25.77
C LEU A 161 7.38 4.00 -25.86
N ALA A 162 6.35 4.37 -26.62
CA ALA A 162 5.11 3.58 -26.77
C ALA A 162 5.34 2.13 -27.22
N PRO A 163 6.10 1.84 -28.30
CA PRO A 163 6.38 0.45 -28.70
C PRO A 163 7.29 -0.28 -27.73
N VAL A 164 8.11 0.43 -26.96
CA VAL A 164 8.93 -0.17 -25.90
C VAL A 164 8.05 -0.69 -24.77
N TYR A 165 7.08 0.09 -24.34
CA TYR A 165 6.09 -0.35 -23.35
C TYR A 165 5.31 -1.58 -23.81
N LEU A 166 4.90 -1.63 -25.10
CA LEU A 166 4.25 -2.83 -25.66
C LEU A 166 5.12 -4.09 -25.50
N ARG A 167 6.42 -4.01 -25.85
CA ARG A 167 7.35 -5.13 -25.72
C ARG A 167 7.57 -5.55 -24.26
N LEU A 168 7.53 -4.60 -23.34
CA LEU A 168 7.64 -4.87 -21.91
C LEU A 168 6.31 -5.29 -21.28
N GLN A 169 5.26 -5.47 -22.09
CA GLN A 169 3.89 -5.82 -21.64
C GLN A 169 3.27 -4.80 -20.68
N ARG A 170 3.80 -3.59 -20.67
CA ARG A 170 3.25 -2.45 -19.93
C ARG A 170 2.16 -1.77 -20.77
N TYR A 171 1.07 -2.49 -21.00
CA TYR A 171 0.05 -2.12 -21.99
C TYR A 171 -0.65 -0.81 -21.68
N SER A 172 -0.97 -0.54 -20.42
CA SER A 172 -1.61 0.74 -20.01
C SER A 172 -0.71 1.95 -20.26
N ASP A 173 0.60 1.78 -20.03
CA ASP A 173 1.58 2.82 -20.30
C ASP A 173 1.74 3.03 -21.82
N ALA A 174 1.72 1.94 -22.60
CA ALA A 174 1.73 2.01 -24.07
C ALA A 174 0.53 2.77 -24.63
N VAL A 175 -0.69 2.51 -24.12
CA VAL A 175 -1.91 3.24 -24.51
C VAL A 175 -1.75 4.74 -24.24
N SER A 176 -1.26 5.09 -23.04
CA SER A 176 -1.04 6.48 -22.65
C SER A 176 0.00 7.18 -23.53
N ALA A 177 1.10 6.48 -23.83
CA ALA A 177 2.17 6.98 -24.66
C ALA A 177 1.71 7.20 -26.12
N TYR A 178 1.01 6.24 -26.73
CA TYR A 178 0.46 6.42 -28.06
C TYR A 178 -0.55 7.56 -28.14
N ARG A 179 -1.45 7.69 -27.17
CA ARG A 179 -2.40 8.82 -27.09
C ARG A 179 -1.68 10.16 -27.01
N ASN A 180 -0.62 10.26 -26.21
CA ASN A 180 0.19 11.47 -26.12
C ASN A 180 0.92 11.77 -27.43
N ALA A 181 1.52 10.76 -28.08
CA ALA A 181 2.17 10.92 -29.38
C ALA A 181 1.19 11.40 -30.46
N ILE A 182 0.00 10.81 -30.53
CA ILE A 182 -1.06 11.22 -31.48
C ILE A 182 -1.51 12.67 -31.20
N ARG A 183 -1.73 13.00 -29.93
CA ARG A 183 -2.16 14.36 -29.54
C ARG A 183 -1.12 15.44 -29.86
N LEU A 184 0.16 15.13 -29.74
CA LEU A 184 1.26 16.10 -29.85
C LEU A 184 1.82 16.20 -31.27
N ASP A 185 2.02 15.06 -31.93
CA ASP A 185 2.67 14.97 -33.25
C ASP A 185 1.69 14.58 -34.38
N GLY A 186 0.39 14.44 -34.04
CA GLY A 186 -0.67 14.11 -34.99
C GLY A 186 -0.80 12.61 -35.28
N ASP A 187 -1.81 12.29 -36.08
CA ASP A 187 -2.14 10.93 -36.46
C ASP A 187 -1.15 10.33 -37.45
N SER A 188 -0.91 9.03 -37.30
CA SER A 188 -0.26 8.19 -38.30
C SER A 188 -0.79 6.75 -38.20
N ALA A 189 -0.76 6.04 -39.33
CA ALA A 189 -1.21 4.64 -39.36
C ALA A 189 -0.46 3.77 -38.38
N VAL A 190 0.85 4.01 -38.17
CA VAL A 190 1.68 3.26 -37.23
C VAL A 190 1.27 3.54 -35.79
N ARG A 191 1.02 4.80 -35.43
CA ARG A 191 0.57 5.20 -34.08
C ARG A 191 -0.79 4.64 -33.76
N GLN A 192 -1.75 4.76 -34.69
CA GLN A 192 -3.10 4.24 -34.52
C GLN A 192 -3.12 2.71 -34.42
N ALA A 193 -2.38 2.01 -35.27
CA ALA A 193 -2.24 0.55 -35.18
C ALA A 193 -1.55 0.11 -33.88
N GLY A 194 -0.54 0.87 -33.41
CA GLY A 194 0.11 0.64 -32.12
C GLY A 194 -0.83 0.89 -30.93
N LEU A 195 -1.66 1.93 -30.99
CA LEU A 195 -2.68 2.21 -29.99
C LEU A 195 -3.71 1.08 -29.90
N GLY A 196 -4.23 0.64 -31.04
CA GLY A 196 -5.17 -0.48 -31.11
C GLY A 196 -4.59 -1.77 -30.51
N GLU A 197 -3.32 -2.09 -30.85
CA GLU A 197 -2.60 -3.23 -30.28
C GLU A 197 -2.44 -3.11 -28.76
N ALA A 198 -2.09 -1.93 -28.25
CA ALA A 198 -1.95 -1.68 -26.83
C ALA A 198 -3.28 -1.87 -26.08
N ILE A 199 -4.38 -1.34 -26.63
CA ILE A 199 -5.72 -1.48 -26.08
C ILE A 199 -6.17 -2.96 -26.09
N ALA A 200 -5.98 -3.65 -27.20
CA ALA A 200 -6.34 -5.06 -27.31
C ALA A 200 -5.57 -5.92 -26.32
N ASN A 201 -4.26 -5.71 -26.19
CA ASN A 201 -3.43 -6.44 -25.24
C ASN A 201 -3.78 -6.09 -23.77
N ALA A 202 -4.09 -4.85 -23.46
CA ALA A 202 -4.58 -4.45 -22.14
C ALA A 202 -5.91 -5.13 -21.77
N ALA A 203 -6.72 -5.48 -22.79
CA ALA A 203 -7.97 -6.24 -22.64
C ALA A 203 -7.77 -7.76 -22.74
N GLY A 204 -6.56 -8.27 -22.55
CA GLY A 204 -6.25 -9.70 -22.59
C GLY A 204 -6.34 -10.31 -24.00
N GLY A 205 -6.07 -9.53 -25.03
CA GLY A 205 -6.11 -9.96 -26.44
C GLY A 205 -7.48 -9.79 -27.12
N ILE A 206 -8.44 -9.16 -26.40
CA ILE A 206 -9.78 -8.89 -26.96
C ILE A 206 -9.76 -7.60 -27.77
N VAL A 207 -10.23 -7.67 -29.01
CA VAL A 207 -10.41 -6.48 -29.87
C VAL A 207 -11.70 -5.76 -29.47
N SER A 208 -11.58 -4.90 -28.46
CA SER A 208 -12.68 -4.05 -27.99
C SER A 208 -13.11 -3.01 -29.05
N ALA A 209 -14.22 -2.30 -28.79
CA ALA A 209 -14.68 -1.22 -29.67
C ALA A 209 -13.60 -0.13 -29.85
N ASP A 210 -12.93 0.27 -28.76
CA ASP A 210 -11.86 1.28 -28.81
C ASP A 210 -10.65 0.81 -29.63
N ALA A 211 -10.26 -0.48 -29.47
CA ALA A 211 -9.18 -1.06 -30.26
C ALA A 211 -9.56 -1.10 -31.75
N ARG A 212 -10.79 -1.48 -32.07
CA ARG A 212 -11.32 -1.50 -33.44
C ARG A 212 -11.27 -0.10 -34.06
N GLU A 213 -11.74 0.92 -33.34
CA GLU A 213 -11.70 2.31 -33.81
C GLU A 213 -10.29 2.75 -34.20
N ALA A 214 -9.31 2.44 -33.34
CA ALA A 214 -7.91 2.74 -33.61
C ALA A 214 -7.38 2.00 -34.87
N PHE A 215 -7.71 0.71 -35.03
CA PHE A 215 -7.32 -0.03 -36.23
C PHE A 215 -8.01 0.48 -37.52
N GLU A 216 -9.28 0.85 -37.45
CA GLU A 216 -9.98 1.46 -38.57
C GLU A 216 -9.38 2.82 -38.94
N ALA A 217 -8.99 3.63 -37.93
CA ALA A 217 -8.27 4.87 -38.16
C ALA A 217 -6.92 4.61 -38.85
N ALA A 218 -6.19 3.58 -38.43
CA ALA A 218 -4.94 3.17 -39.07
C ALA A 218 -5.16 2.82 -40.56
N LEU A 219 -6.21 2.05 -40.91
CA LEU A 219 -6.51 1.67 -42.27
C LEU A 219 -7.02 2.84 -43.15
N LYS A 220 -7.64 3.86 -42.54
CA LYS A 220 -7.99 5.10 -43.25
C LYS A 220 -6.75 5.87 -43.69
N LEU A 221 -5.70 5.84 -42.86
CA LEU A 221 -4.43 6.52 -43.17
C LEU A 221 -3.51 5.68 -44.06
N ASP A 222 -3.51 4.37 -43.88
CA ASP A 222 -2.76 3.41 -44.69
C ASP A 222 -3.60 2.14 -44.89
N PRO A 223 -4.28 1.99 -46.02
CA PRO A 223 -5.08 0.81 -46.34
C PRO A 223 -4.27 -0.51 -46.42
N ALA A 224 -2.94 -0.40 -46.53
CA ALA A 224 -2.04 -1.57 -46.58
C ALA A 224 -1.50 -1.95 -45.22
N ASN A 225 -1.93 -1.29 -44.12
CA ASN A 225 -1.45 -1.60 -42.78
C ASN A 225 -1.81 -3.03 -42.36
N ALA A 226 -0.82 -3.91 -42.43
CA ALA A 226 -1.01 -5.33 -42.14
C ALA A 226 -1.42 -5.60 -40.68
N LYS A 227 -0.85 -4.84 -39.72
CA LYS A 227 -1.19 -4.98 -38.30
C LYS A 227 -2.67 -4.69 -38.04
N ALA A 228 -3.17 -3.56 -38.53
CA ALA A 228 -4.57 -3.18 -38.35
C ALA A 228 -5.52 -4.18 -39.04
N SER A 229 -5.18 -4.64 -40.23
CA SER A 229 -5.96 -5.64 -40.99
C SER A 229 -6.02 -6.97 -40.19
N PHE A 230 -4.88 -7.40 -39.62
CA PHE A 230 -4.79 -8.63 -38.82
C PHE A 230 -5.69 -8.57 -37.57
N TYR A 231 -5.58 -7.49 -36.80
CA TYR A 231 -6.36 -7.37 -35.57
C TYR A 231 -7.85 -7.18 -35.83
N LEU A 232 -8.25 -6.47 -36.89
CA LEU A 232 -9.66 -6.39 -37.28
C LEU A 232 -10.23 -7.73 -37.69
N ALA A 233 -9.47 -8.54 -38.43
CA ALA A 233 -9.88 -9.91 -38.76
C ALA A 233 -9.96 -10.80 -37.51
N MET A 234 -9.04 -10.62 -36.57
CA MET A 234 -9.09 -11.30 -35.27
C MET A 234 -10.36 -10.92 -34.48
N GLY A 235 -10.74 -9.63 -34.49
CA GLY A 235 -11.99 -9.15 -33.88
C GLY A 235 -13.23 -9.82 -34.50
N LEU A 236 -13.28 -9.97 -35.84
CA LEU A 236 -14.34 -10.72 -36.50
C LEU A 236 -14.40 -12.18 -36.04
N ALA A 237 -13.25 -12.81 -35.89
CA ALA A 237 -13.19 -14.19 -35.37
C ALA A 237 -13.71 -14.30 -33.92
N GLN A 238 -13.36 -13.34 -33.07
CA GLN A 238 -13.85 -13.27 -31.69
C GLN A 238 -15.39 -13.05 -31.60
N GLU A 239 -15.97 -12.37 -32.59
CA GLU A 239 -17.43 -12.20 -32.74
C GLU A 239 -18.14 -13.44 -33.32
N GLY A 240 -17.43 -14.52 -33.61
CA GLY A 240 -17.99 -15.73 -34.25
C GLY A 240 -18.16 -15.62 -35.76
N ARG A 241 -17.69 -14.55 -36.40
CA ARG A 241 -17.76 -14.27 -37.85
C ARG A 241 -16.57 -14.91 -38.59
N ALA A 242 -16.36 -16.21 -38.36
CA ALA A 242 -15.17 -16.93 -38.79
C ALA A 242 -14.92 -16.89 -40.31
N GLN A 243 -15.97 -16.95 -41.10
CA GLN A 243 -15.83 -16.89 -42.59
C GLN A 243 -15.30 -15.53 -43.06
N GLU A 244 -15.81 -14.45 -42.50
CA GLU A 244 -15.35 -13.10 -42.79
C GLU A 244 -13.93 -12.85 -42.33
N ALA A 245 -13.58 -13.35 -41.13
CA ALA A 245 -12.22 -13.31 -40.63
C ALA A 245 -11.23 -14.04 -41.57
N MET A 246 -11.60 -15.25 -42.01
CA MET A 246 -10.77 -15.99 -42.96
C MET A 246 -10.62 -15.29 -44.29
N ALA A 247 -11.69 -14.65 -44.82
CA ALA A 247 -11.61 -13.88 -46.06
C ALA A 247 -10.68 -12.66 -45.91
N ALA A 248 -10.76 -11.97 -44.76
CA ALA A 248 -9.88 -10.83 -44.45
C ALA A 248 -8.41 -11.25 -44.36
N TRP A 249 -8.10 -12.34 -43.68
CA TRP A 249 -6.71 -12.86 -43.56
C TRP A 249 -6.17 -13.35 -44.91
N ARG A 250 -7.00 -13.98 -45.78
CA ARG A 250 -6.59 -14.36 -47.14
C ARG A 250 -6.24 -13.10 -47.96
N LYS A 251 -7.10 -12.09 -47.91
CA LYS A 251 -6.83 -10.85 -48.63
C LYS A 251 -5.54 -10.19 -48.14
N MET A 252 -5.30 -10.18 -46.83
CA MET A 252 -4.06 -9.65 -46.23
C MET A 252 -2.84 -10.45 -46.74
N ARG A 253 -2.90 -11.78 -46.66
CA ARG A 253 -1.82 -12.64 -47.15
C ARG A 253 -1.48 -12.39 -48.62
N ASP A 254 -2.50 -12.26 -49.45
CA ASP A 254 -2.36 -12.05 -50.92
C ASP A 254 -1.82 -10.65 -51.27
N SER A 255 -1.86 -9.72 -50.30
CA SER A 255 -1.29 -8.36 -50.44
C SER A 255 0.16 -8.26 -49.95
N LEU A 256 0.69 -9.28 -49.27
CA LEU A 256 2.09 -9.29 -48.82
C LEU A 256 3.03 -9.58 -50.01
N PRO A 257 4.20 -8.94 -50.05
CA PRO A 257 5.18 -9.23 -51.12
C PRO A 257 5.60 -10.72 -51.00
N PRO A 258 5.85 -11.39 -52.12
CA PRO A 258 6.42 -12.72 -52.08
C PRO A 258 7.82 -12.70 -51.43
N ASP A 259 8.12 -13.71 -50.60
CA ASP A 259 9.43 -13.90 -50.00
C ASP A 259 10.55 -14.04 -51.02
#